data_60cebd586694ad1475efd3bf6f4ef873
#
_entry.id   60cebd586694ad1475efd3bf6f4ef873
#
_cell.length_a   1.000
_cell.length_b   1.000
_cell.length_c   1.000
_cell.angle_alpha   90.00
_cell.angle_beta   90.00
_cell.angle_gamma   90.00
#
_symmetry.space_group_name_H-M   'P 1'
#
loop_
_entity.id
_entity.type
_entity.pdbx_description
1 polymer ?
#
loop_
_entity_poly.entity_id
_entity_poly.type
_entity_poly.pdbx_seq_one_letter_code
_entity_poly.pdbx_strand_id
1 'polypeptide(L)'
;LEQNLFKHQKALKGYRSFDYRMGVSAVTTEEKFEGDHTVYTHYYCDQQKAALECQQWRGKLLRVLDLKNNDKPVPANEWVQVKGLLKAYKVGDKTASEQHKQMQTRWKIDEDRWDQLEARAGCFAIQTDVYRDPIETLRIYRLRNLIEVGFDSFKNACNGDRLRCSSYGYYGKLLCYLLAESLMMMIYDAAKKEVEAKGDKAVKIPGNSVKAMLLKLDKIQMRRVSINHKWVVDAVTKTQLLWLKTFFKIKALLKSIC
;
A
#
# COMPACT_ATOMS: atom_id res chain seq x y z
N LEU A 1 -5.27 8.19 21.63
CA LEU A 1 -5.68 8.27 20.22
C LEU A 1 -6.99 7.51 19.94
N GLU A 2 -7.11 6.25 20.32
CA GLU A 2 -8.31 5.43 20.07
C GLU A 2 -9.58 6.00 20.73
N GLN A 3 -9.51 6.42 22.00
CA GLN A 3 -10.64 7.02 22.71
C GLN A 3 -11.12 8.32 22.08
N ASN A 4 -10.20 9.13 21.55
CA ASN A 4 -10.53 10.38 20.87
C ASN A 4 -11.13 10.13 19.47
N LEU A 5 -10.76 9.07 18.80
CA LEU A 5 -11.31 8.68 17.50
C LEU A 5 -12.83 8.41 17.62
N PHE A 6 -13.27 7.78 18.71
CA PHE A 6 -14.71 7.59 18.96
C PHE A 6 -15.49 8.89 19.15
N LYS A 7 -14.91 9.88 19.84
CA LYS A 7 -15.55 11.17 20.04
C LYS A 7 -15.85 11.90 18.73
N HIS A 8 -14.97 11.71 17.73
CA HIS A 8 -15.09 12.38 16.44
C HIS A 8 -15.80 11.56 15.36
N GLN A 9 -16.21 10.33 15.67
CA GLN A 9 -16.82 9.40 14.70
C GLN A 9 -18.06 9.98 14.02
N LYS A 10 -18.94 10.66 14.78
CA LYS A 10 -20.13 11.30 14.22
C LYS A 10 -19.79 12.41 13.23
N ALA A 11 -18.75 13.18 13.51
CA ALA A 11 -18.26 14.23 12.61
C ALA A 11 -17.57 13.63 11.35
N LEU A 12 -16.79 12.56 11.53
CA LEU A 12 -16.14 11.85 10.43
C LEU A 12 -17.11 11.17 9.46
N LYS A 13 -18.28 10.73 9.95
CA LYS A 13 -19.33 10.18 9.10
C LYS A 13 -20.21 11.25 8.43
N GLY A 14 -20.02 12.53 8.79
CA GLY A 14 -20.76 13.65 8.22
C GLY A 14 -20.26 14.04 6.83
N TYR A 15 -21.18 14.43 5.94
CA TYR A 15 -20.86 14.87 4.57
C TYR A 15 -19.96 16.12 4.53
N ARG A 16 -19.98 16.98 5.56
CA ARG A 16 -19.19 18.22 5.62
C ARG A 16 -17.69 18.00 5.77
N SER A 17 -17.30 16.86 6.34
CA SER A 17 -15.90 16.48 6.53
C SER A 17 -15.34 15.65 5.38
N PHE A 18 -16.15 15.34 4.36
CA PHE A 18 -15.77 14.44 3.28
C PHE A 18 -15.12 15.19 2.12
N ASP A 19 -13.88 14.81 1.80
CA ASP A 19 -13.20 15.22 0.57
C ASP A 19 -13.41 14.16 -0.52
N TYR A 20 -14.16 14.52 -1.58
CA TYR A 20 -14.51 13.60 -2.66
C TYR A 20 -13.32 13.20 -3.54
N ARG A 21 -12.26 14.04 -3.61
CA ARG A 21 -11.08 13.76 -4.43
C ARG A 21 -10.19 12.71 -3.78
N MET A 22 -10.10 12.74 -2.47
CA MET A 22 -9.29 11.81 -1.68
C MET A 22 -10.08 10.60 -1.19
N GLY A 23 -11.44 10.66 -1.24
CA GLY A 23 -12.33 9.61 -0.76
C GLY A 23 -12.30 9.43 0.77
N VAL A 24 -11.90 10.47 1.51
CA VAL A 24 -11.75 10.43 2.96
C VAL A 24 -12.53 11.54 3.65
N SER A 25 -13.01 11.26 4.84
CA SER A 25 -13.47 12.31 5.77
C SER A 25 -12.34 12.67 6.72
N ALA A 26 -12.24 13.94 7.09
CA ALA A 26 -11.21 14.42 8.00
C ALA A 26 -11.75 15.40 9.04
N VAL A 27 -11.25 15.31 10.28
CA VAL A 27 -11.54 16.25 11.38
C VAL A 27 -10.23 16.56 12.09
N THR A 28 -10.00 17.82 12.42
CA THR A 28 -8.78 18.28 13.10
C THR A 28 -9.10 18.69 14.53
N THR A 29 -8.24 18.32 15.47
CA THR A 29 -8.21 18.85 16.84
C THR A 29 -6.87 19.48 17.12
N GLU A 30 -6.87 20.51 17.94
CA GLU A 30 -5.69 21.23 18.38
C GLU A 30 -5.47 21.01 19.86
N GLU A 31 -4.27 20.63 20.27
CA GLU A 31 -3.86 20.49 21.66
C GLU A 31 -2.63 21.34 21.92
N LYS A 32 -2.70 22.21 22.94
CA LYS A 32 -1.57 23.03 23.38
C LYS A 32 -0.81 22.32 24.49
N PHE A 33 0.49 22.21 24.31
CA PHE A 33 1.41 21.64 25.30
C PHE A 33 2.23 22.76 25.98
N GLU A 34 2.85 22.43 27.12
CA GLU A 34 3.74 23.34 27.83
C GLU A 34 4.89 23.79 26.90
N GLY A 35 5.20 25.10 26.93
CA GLY A 35 6.26 25.69 26.10
C GLY A 35 5.82 26.21 24.74
N ASP A 36 4.53 26.59 24.60
CA ASP A 36 3.97 27.21 23.39
C ASP A 36 3.94 26.31 22.14
N HIS A 37 4.14 24.99 22.34
CA HIS A 37 4.02 24.03 21.26
C HIS A 37 2.57 23.60 21.07
N THR A 38 2.08 23.81 19.86
CA THR A 38 0.75 23.35 19.45
C THR A 38 0.89 22.08 18.63
N VAL A 39 0.13 21.05 19.00
CA VAL A 39 0.06 19.79 18.23
C VAL A 39 -1.35 19.67 17.64
N TYR A 40 -1.37 19.44 16.35
CA TYR A 40 -2.59 19.20 15.59
C TYR A 40 -2.77 17.70 15.38
N THR A 41 -3.95 17.18 15.73
CA THR A 41 -4.31 15.80 15.46
C THR A 41 -5.40 15.76 14.40
N HIS A 42 -5.10 15.20 13.25
CA HIS A 42 -6.03 15.00 12.16
C HIS A 42 -6.56 13.57 12.21
N TYR A 43 -7.86 13.41 12.38
CA TYR A 43 -8.57 12.14 12.32
C TYR A 43 -9.15 11.95 10.94
N TYR A 44 -8.98 10.78 10.36
CA TYR A 44 -9.44 10.43 9.02
C TYR A 44 -10.31 9.18 9.06
N CYS A 45 -11.25 9.08 8.12
CA CYS A 45 -11.99 7.86 7.83
C CYS A 45 -12.04 7.65 6.31
N ASP A 46 -11.39 6.58 5.85
CA ASP A 46 -11.38 6.15 4.45
C ASP A 46 -12.47 5.10 4.24
N GLN A 47 -13.53 5.47 3.53
CA GLN A 47 -14.71 4.62 3.35
C GLN A 47 -14.41 3.38 2.50
N GLN A 48 -13.54 3.48 1.50
CA GLN A 48 -13.16 2.34 0.67
C GLN A 48 -12.34 1.34 1.47
N LYS A 49 -11.37 1.84 2.24
CA LYS A 49 -10.56 1.03 3.15
C LYS A 49 -11.43 0.38 4.23
N ALA A 50 -12.38 1.11 4.81
CA ALA A 50 -13.34 0.59 5.78
C ALA A 50 -14.15 -0.59 5.21
N ALA A 51 -14.69 -0.45 4.01
CA ALA A 51 -15.45 -1.51 3.35
C ALA A 51 -14.61 -2.76 3.11
N LEU A 52 -13.37 -2.61 2.62
CA LEU A 52 -12.45 -3.72 2.39
C LEU A 52 -12.06 -4.43 3.70
N GLU A 53 -11.74 -3.68 4.74
CA GLU A 53 -11.41 -4.22 6.07
C GLU A 53 -12.58 -5.01 6.64
N CYS A 54 -13.80 -4.46 6.62
CA CYS A 54 -15.01 -5.13 7.08
C CYS A 54 -15.29 -6.41 6.29
N GLN A 55 -15.12 -6.38 4.97
CA GLN A 55 -15.30 -7.56 4.12
C GLN A 55 -14.31 -8.68 4.47
N GLN A 56 -13.03 -8.33 4.68
CA GLN A 56 -12.00 -9.29 5.08
C GLN A 56 -12.30 -9.91 6.46
N TRP A 57 -12.70 -9.10 7.42
CA TRP A 57 -13.07 -9.57 8.76
C TRP A 57 -14.31 -10.45 8.74
N ARG A 58 -15.35 -10.07 7.98
CA ARG A 58 -16.57 -10.91 7.82
C ARG A 58 -16.22 -12.28 7.25
N GLY A 59 -15.40 -12.33 6.21
CA GLY A 59 -15.00 -13.60 5.59
C GLY A 59 -14.28 -14.52 6.58
N LYS A 60 -13.31 -14.00 7.34
CA LYS A 60 -12.60 -14.75 8.38
C LYS A 60 -13.52 -15.21 9.50
N LEU A 61 -14.36 -14.31 9.99
CA LEU A 61 -15.27 -14.56 11.12
C LEU A 61 -16.28 -15.65 10.81
N LEU A 62 -16.96 -15.56 9.66
CA LEU A 62 -17.94 -16.55 9.22
C LEU A 62 -17.31 -17.91 8.99
N ARG A 63 -16.11 -17.95 8.39
CA ARG A 63 -15.36 -19.20 8.19
C ARG A 63 -15.03 -19.89 9.52
N VAL A 64 -14.49 -19.12 10.49
CA VAL A 64 -14.14 -19.67 11.81
C VAL A 64 -15.38 -20.08 12.57
N LEU A 65 -16.48 -19.33 12.48
CA LEU A 65 -17.75 -19.65 13.08
C LEU A 65 -18.31 -21.00 12.55
N ASP A 66 -18.27 -21.17 11.23
CA ASP A 66 -18.71 -22.43 10.59
C ASP A 66 -17.86 -23.61 11.06
N LEU A 67 -16.52 -23.48 11.06
CA LEU A 67 -15.63 -24.53 11.55
C LEU A 67 -15.91 -24.90 13.01
N LYS A 68 -16.10 -23.91 13.89
CA LYS A 68 -16.37 -24.12 15.31
C LYS A 68 -17.73 -24.78 15.56
N ASN A 69 -18.76 -24.38 14.84
CA ASN A 69 -20.10 -24.91 15.01
C ASN A 69 -20.29 -26.32 14.39
N ASN A 70 -19.36 -26.74 13.53
CA ASN A 70 -19.30 -28.07 12.93
C ASN A 70 -18.20 -28.94 13.56
N ASP A 71 -17.66 -28.56 14.71
CA ASP A 71 -16.61 -29.28 15.45
C ASP A 71 -15.35 -29.58 14.61
N LYS A 72 -15.07 -28.75 13.62
CA LYS A 72 -13.88 -28.84 12.77
C LYS A 72 -12.69 -28.09 13.39
N PRO A 73 -11.45 -28.57 13.16
CA PRO A 73 -10.26 -27.88 13.65
C PRO A 73 -10.12 -26.48 13.01
N VAL A 74 -9.86 -25.48 13.86
CA VAL A 74 -9.61 -24.09 13.42
C VAL A 74 -8.11 -23.83 13.51
N PRO A 75 -7.46 -23.24 12.47
CA PRO A 75 -6.07 -22.82 12.53
C PRO A 75 -5.85 -21.84 13.69
N ALA A 76 -4.79 -22.08 14.49
CA ALA A 76 -4.52 -21.30 15.71
C ALA A 76 -4.36 -19.80 15.42
N ASN A 77 -3.71 -19.45 14.32
CA ASN A 77 -3.53 -18.07 13.87
C ASN A 77 -4.86 -17.36 13.55
N GLU A 78 -5.81 -18.05 12.91
CA GLU A 78 -7.14 -17.49 12.61
C GLU A 78 -7.97 -17.36 13.89
N TRP A 79 -7.91 -18.37 14.77
CA TRP A 79 -8.62 -18.33 16.05
C TRP A 79 -8.21 -17.15 16.92
N VAL A 80 -6.90 -16.91 17.07
CA VAL A 80 -6.39 -15.79 17.86
C VAL A 80 -6.92 -14.45 17.36
N GLN A 81 -7.06 -14.29 16.04
CA GLN A 81 -7.55 -13.04 15.45
C GLN A 81 -9.03 -12.80 15.73
N VAL A 82 -9.89 -13.83 15.68
CA VAL A 82 -11.35 -13.63 15.72
C VAL A 82 -12.01 -14.03 17.04
N LYS A 83 -11.30 -14.73 17.94
CA LYS A 83 -11.86 -15.18 19.22
C LYS A 83 -12.54 -14.09 20.04
N GLY A 84 -12.03 -12.87 19.95
CA GLY A 84 -12.59 -11.71 20.63
C GLY A 84 -13.93 -11.22 20.07
N LEU A 85 -14.30 -11.63 18.85
CA LEU A 85 -15.54 -11.27 18.16
C LEU A 85 -16.62 -12.37 18.27
N LEU A 86 -16.33 -13.46 18.99
CA LEU A 86 -17.22 -14.60 19.14
C LEU A 86 -17.59 -14.81 20.60
N LYS A 87 -18.87 -15.10 20.83
CA LYS A 87 -19.43 -15.50 22.14
C LYS A 87 -19.85 -16.98 22.09
N ALA A 88 -19.41 -17.76 23.08
CA ALA A 88 -19.88 -19.13 23.27
C ALA A 88 -21.24 -19.13 23.99
N TYR A 89 -22.13 -20.01 23.59
CA TYR A 89 -23.38 -20.28 24.29
C TYR A 89 -23.67 -21.78 24.33
N LYS A 90 -24.41 -22.22 25.32
CA LYS A 90 -24.78 -23.62 25.49
C LYS A 90 -26.16 -23.86 24.91
N VAL A 91 -26.28 -24.88 24.06
CA VAL A 91 -27.55 -25.34 23.50
C VAL A 91 -27.87 -26.71 24.12
N GLY A 92 -28.98 -26.81 24.84
CA GLY A 92 -29.48 -28.12 25.28
C GLY A 92 -30.20 -28.82 24.15
N ASP A 93 -29.96 -30.13 24.00
CA ASP A 93 -30.70 -30.94 23.04
C ASP A 93 -32.17 -31.05 23.52
N LYS A 94 -33.10 -30.49 22.74
CA LYS A 94 -34.53 -30.49 23.08
C LYS A 94 -35.19 -31.86 22.97
N THR A 95 -34.49 -32.83 22.37
CA THR A 95 -35.01 -34.16 22.07
C THR A 95 -34.50 -35.26 23.02
N ALA A 96 -33.51 -34.99 23.87
CA ALA A 96 -32.96 -35.95 24.81
C ALA A 96 -33.78 -36.01 26.12
N SER A 97 -34.05 -37.20 26.63
CA SER A 97 -34.64 -37.44 27.96
C SER A 97 -33.78 -36.73 29.03
N GLU A 98 -34.41 -36.25 30.11
CA GLU A 98 -33.79 -35.40 31.15
C GLU A 98 -32.46 -35.93 31.73
N GLN A 99 -32.20 -37.20 31.63
CA GLN A 99 -30.98 -37.85 32.16
C GLN A 99 -29.75 -37.79 31.23
N HIS A 100 -29.90 -37.36 29.96
CA HIS A 100 -28.81 -37.38 28.96
C HIS A 100 -28.71 -36.08 28.18
N LYS A 101 -29.04 -34.93 28.77
CA LYS A 101 -28.85 -33.60 28.15
C LYS A 101 -27.37 -33.29 28.01
N GLN A 102 -26.73 -33.71 26.93
CA GLN A 102 -25.41 -33.20 26.55
C GLN A 102 -25.56 -31.78 26.07
N MET A 103 -25.04 -30.81 26.87
CA MET A 103 -24.98 -29.41 26.46
C MET A 103 -23.86 -29.21 25.42
N GLN A 104 -24.25 -28.98 24.19
CA GLN A 104 -23.28 -28.61 23.16
C GLN A 104 -22.94 -27.13 23.24
N THR A 105 -21.63 -26.84 23.15
CA THR A 105 -21.14 -25.45 23.05
C THR A 105 -21.24 -24.99 21.60
N ARG A 106 -22.02 -23.94 21.36
CA ARG A 106 -22.13 -23.29 20.05
C ARG A 106 -21.55 -21.88 20.15
N TRP A 107 -21.18 -21.35 18.99
CA TRP A 107 -20.58 -20.03 18.89
C TRP A 107 -21.47 -19.10 18.06
N LYS A 108 -21.54 -17.83 18.45
CA LYS A 108 -22.22 -16.76 17.71
C LYS A 108 -21.36 -15.52 17.68
N ILE A 109 -21.66 -14.63 16.75
CA ILE A 109 -21.00 -13.32 16.66
C ILE A 109 -21.40 -12.48 17.86
N ASP A 110 -20.43 -11.77 18.44
CA ASP A 110 -20.63 -10.73 19.41
C ASP A 110 -20.93 -9.43 18.65
N GLU A 111 -22.21 -9.09 18.51
CA GLU A 111 -22.66 -7.92 17.74
C GLU A 111 -22.09 -6.63 18.26
N ASP A 112 -22.02 -6.42 19.59
CA ASP A 112 -21.46 -5.21 20.18
C ASP A 112 -19.99 -5.00 19.81
N ARG A 113 -19.23 -6.08 19.80
CA ARG A 113 -17.80 -6.04 19.40
C ARG A 113 -17.63 -5.91 17.91
N TRP A 114 -18.53 -6.51 17.13
CA TRP A 114 -18.56 -6.35 15.69
C TRP A 114 -18.82 -4.88 15.32
N ASP A 115 -19.83 -4.27 15.91
CA ASP A 115 -20.16 -2.85 15.68
C ASP A 115 -19.02 -1.92 16.05
N GLN A 116 -18.30 -2.21 17.15
CA GLN A 116 -17.10 -1.47 17.53
C GLN A 116 -15.97 -1.61 16.50
N LEU A 117 -15.76 -2.81 15.92
CA LEU A 117 -14.77 -3.04 14.87
C LEU A 117 -15.17 -2.31 13.59
N GLU A 118 -16.42 -2.44 13.16
CA GLU A 118 -16.95 -1.76 11.97
C GLU A 118 -16.88 -0.24 12.12
N ALA A 119 -17.13 0.26 13.32
CA ALA A 119 -17.01 1.67 13.63
C ALA A 119 -15.59 2.23 13.48
N ARG A 120 -14.56 1.41 13.71
CA ARG A 120 -13.13 1.78 13.61
C ARG A 120 -12.52 1.51 12.25
N ALA A 121 -13.16 0.67 11.44
CA ALA A 121 -12.64 0.28 10.14
C ALA A 121 -12.34 1.50 9.27
N GLY A 122 -11.21 1.48 8.59
CA GLY A 122 -10.75 2.56 7.73
C GLY A 122 -10.36 3.86 8.42
N CYS A 123 -10.48 3.93 9.77
CA CYS A 123 -10.14 5.14 10.51
C CYS A 123 -8.67 5.13 10.98
N PHE A 124 -8.02 6.30 10.91
CA PHE A 124 -6.66 6.51 11.38
C PHE A 124 -6.45 7.97 11.80
N ALA A 125 -5.33 8.27 12.47
CA ALA A 125 -4.99 9.63 12.86
C ALA A 125 -3.52 9.94 12.52
N ILE A 126 -3.26 11.20 12.17
CA ILE A 126 -1.92 11.76 11.96
C ILE A 126 -1.76 12.94 12.89
N GLN A 127 -0.65 12.97 13.64
CA GLN A 127 -0.26 14.10 14.48
C GLN A 127 0.86 14.90 13.81
N THR A 128 0.79 16.21 13.94
CA THR A 128 1.81 17.14 13.41
C THR A 128 1.90 18.36 14.31
N ASP A 129 3.08 18.95 14.41
CA ASP A 129 3.36 20.22 15.08
C ASP A 129 3.23 21.42 14.13
N VAL A 130 3.04 21.16 12.84
CA VAL A 130 2.83 22.17 11.82
C VAL A 130 1.37 22.15 11.40
N TYR A 131 0.66 23.28 11.65
CA TYR A 131 -0.72 23.39 11.17
C TYR A 131 -0.74 23.32 9.65
N ARG A 132 -1.47 22.34 9.14
CA ARG A 132 -1.73 22.17 7.71
C ARG A 132 -3.19 21.77 7.56
N ASP A 133 -3.72 22.04 6.40
CA ASP A 133 -5.00 21.47 6.01
C ASP A 133 -4.92 19.93 6.13
N PRO A 134 -5.92 19.27 6.72
CA PRO A 134 -5.89 17.82 6.91
C PRO A 134 -5.71 17.05 5.59
N ILE A 135 -6.24 17.55 4.48
CA ILE A 135 -6.09 16.92 3.17
C ILE A 135 -4.66 17.05 2.66
N GLU A 136 -4.04 18.22 2.84
CA GLU A 136 -2.63 18.43 2.51
C GLU A 136 -1.71 17.58 3.39
N THR A 137 -1.98 17.50 4.69
CA THR A 137 -1.25 16.63 5.62
C THR A 137 -1.32 15.16 5.18
N LEU A 138 -2.51 14.69 4.79
CA LEU A 138 -2.70 13.35 4.27
C LEU A 138 -1.93 13.12 2.96
N ARG A 139 -1.94 14.09 2.06
CA ARG A 139 -1.19 14.04 0.81
C ARG A 139 0.30 13.86 1.08
N ILE A 140 0.86 14.68 1.98
CA ILE A 140 2.27 14.59 2.38
C ILE A 140 2.56 13.24 3.03
N TYR A 141 1.70 12.77 3.94
CA TYR A 141 1.87 11.47 4.59
C TYR A 141 1.87 10.31 3.58
N ARG A 142 1.01 10.36 2.56
CA ARG A 142 0.96 9.35 1.49
C ARG A 142 2.25 9.31 0.64
N LEU A 143 3.05 10.38 0.62
CA LEU A 143 4.38 10.37 -0.01
C LEU A 143 5.36 9.43 0.72
N ARG A 144 5.11 9.09 1.99
CA ARG A 144 5.87 8.08 2.74
C ARG A 144 5.93 6.75 1.98
N ASN A 145 4.84 6.34 1.34
CA ASN A 145 4.83 5.12 0.55
C ASN A 145 5.85 5.13 -0.59
N LEU A 146 6.11 6.30 -1.19
CA LEU A 146 7.17 6.45 -2.21
C LEU A 146 8.55 6.22 -1.61
N ILE A 147 8.78 6.70 -0.38
CA ILE A 147 10.05 6.50 0.33
C ILE A 147 10.23 5.00 0.66
N GLU A 148 9.18 4.34 1.11
CA GLU A 148 9.21 2.89 1.41
C GLU A 148 9.48 2.07 0.14
N VAL A 149 8.84 2.40 -0.98
CA VAL A 149 9.10 1.78 -2.29
C VAL A 149 10.54 2.06 -2.75
N GLY A 150 11.04 3.27 -2.52
CA GLY A 150 12.43 3.63 -2.79
C GLY A 150 13.42 2.80 -1.97
N PHE A 151 13.20 2.67 -0.66
CA PHE A 151 14.04 1.82 0.19
C PHE A 151 13.99 0.34 -0.20
N ASP A 152 12.83 -0.16 -0.58
CA ASP A 152 12.66 -1.54 -1.03
C ASP A 152 13.41 -1.77 -2.37
N SER A 153 13.32 -0.81 -3.28
CA SER A 153 14.07 -0.81 -4.52
C SER A 153 15.59 -0.73 -4.26
N PHE A 154 16.02 0.15 -3.38
CA PHE A 154 17.41 0.27 -2.97
C PHE A 154 17.96 -1.06 -2.42
N LYS A 155 17.26 -1.70 -1.52
CA LYS A 155 17.66 -2.99 -0.95
C LYS A 155 17.65 -4.11 -1.99
N ASN A 156 16.56 -4.28 -2.70
CA ASN A 156 16.31 -5.46 -3.51
C ASN A 156 16.77 -5.33 -4.98
N ALA A 157 16.67 -4.13 -5.55
CA ALA A 157 17.09 -3.91 -6.93
C ALA A 157 18.58 -3.56 -7.05
N CYS A 158 19.09 -2.76 -6.13
CA CYS A 158 20.49 -2.29 -6.13
C CYS A 158 21.39 -3.11 -5.20
N ASN A 159 20.87 -4.08 -4.40
CA ASN A 159 21.60 -4.79 -3.34
C ASN A 159 22.26 -3.80 -2.35
N GLY A 160 21.57 -2.70 -2.06
CA GLY A 160 22.08 -1.61 -1.22
C GLY A 160 22.20 -1.96 0.27
N ASP A 161 21.62 -3.08 0.69
CA ASP A 161 21.76 -3.65 2.03
C ASP A 161 23.14 -4.25 2.29
N ARG A 162 23.93 -4.54 1.22
CA ARG A 162 25.23 -5.19 1.28
C ARG A 162 26.28 -4.42 0.50
N LEU A 163 26.70 -3.30 1.07
CA LEU A 163 27.78 -2.49 0.51
C LEU A 163 29.16 -3.20 0.72
N ARG A 164 29.39 -4.29 -0.02
CA ARG A 164 30.69 -4.99 -0.03
C ARG A 164 31.70 -4.15 -0.79
N CYS A 165 32.43 -3.29 -0.08
CA CYS A 165 33.52 -2.48 -0.65
C CYS A 165 34.52 -2.12 0.44
N SER A 166 35.71 -1.68 0.04
CA SER A 166 36.68 -1.11 0.96
C SER A 166 36.16 0.22 1.54
N SER A 167 36.70 0.66 2.68
CA SER A 167 36.35 1.96 3.28
C SER A 167 36.52 3.12 2.30
N TYR A 168 37.50 3.06 1.44
CA TYR A 168 37.77 4.07 0.38
C TYR A 168 36.66 4.13 -0.68
N GLY A 169 36.14 2.99 -1.09
CA GLY A 169 35.09 2.89 -2.12
C GLY A 169 33.67 3.10 -1.60
N TYR A 170 33.49 3.18 -0.27
CA TYR A 170 32.16 3.19 0.36
C TYR A 170 31.30 4.37 -0.11
N TYR A 171 31.82 5.60 0.02
CA TYR A 171 31.07 6.80 -0.36
C TYR A 171 30.76 6.86 -1.85
N GLY A 172 31.73 6.48 -2.70
CA GLY A 172 31.53 6.45 -4.14
C GLY A 172 30.45 5.44 -4.54
N LYS A 173 30.48 4.26 -3.95
CA LYS A 173 29.47 3.21 -4.20
C LYS A 173 28.09 3.62 -3.70
N LEU A 174 28.02 4.22 -2.50
CA LEU A 174 26.77 4.76 -1.96
C LEU A 174 26.19 5.84 -2.87
N LEU A 175 27.02 6.77 -3.34
CA LEU A 175 26.60 7.82 -4.27
C LEU A 175 26.04 7.22 -5.58
N CYS A 176 26.74 6.24 -6.16
CA CYS A 176 26.25 5.56 -7.37
C CYS A 176 24.87 4.89 -7.13
N TYR A 177 24.68 4.28 -5.98
CA TYR A 177 23.41 3.65 -5.65
C TYR A 177 22.30 4.68 -5.46
N LEU A 178 22.56 5.80 -4.78
CA LEU A 178 21.59 6.88 -4.60
C LEU A 178 21.19 7.52 -5.93
N LEU A 179 22.16 7.70 -6.85
CA LEU A 179 21.88 8.19 -8.19
C LEU A 179 21.05 7.19 -9.00
N ALA A 180 21.39 5.92 -8.95
CA ALA A 180 20.65 4.86 -9.63
C ALA A 180 19.19 4.79 -9.11
N GLU A 181 19.01 4.83 -7.79
CA GLU A 181 17.69 4.84 -7.17
C GLU A 181 16.89 6.09 -7.57
N SER A 182 17.50 7.26 -7.53
CA SER A 182 16.86 8.50 -7.96
C SER A 182 16.37 8.43 -9.40
N LEU A 183 17.18 7.88 -10.31
CA LEU A 183 16.80 7.66 -11.71
C LEU A 183 15.65 6.65 -11.85
N MET A 184 15.68 5.55 -11.10
CA MET A 184 14.61 4.57 -11.08
C MET A 184 13.28 5.17 -10.60
N MET A 185 13.32 5.97 -9.54
CA MET A 185 12.13 6.67 -9.02
C MET A 185 11.58 7.70 -10.01
N MET A 186 12.44 8.45 -10.70
CA MET A 186 12.02 9.37 -11.76
C MET A 186 11.31 8.64 -12.91
N ILE A 187 11.82 7.48 -13.32
CA ILE A 187 11.19 6.66 -14.36
C ILE A 187 9.84 6.12 -13.88
N TYR A 188 9.77 5.66 -12.63
CA TYR A 188 8.55 5.16 -12.01
C TYR A 188 7.46 6.24 -11.94
N ASP A 189 7.81 7.45 -11.49
CA ASP A 189 6.90 8.59 -11.45
C ASP A 189 6.41 9.00 -12.85
N ALA A 190 7.32 9.01 -13.83
CA ALA A 190 6.96 9.27 -15.22
C ALA A 190 5.99 8.22 -15.78
N ALA A 191 6.19 6.95 -15.45
CA ALA A 191 5.31 5.86 -15.86
C ALA A 191 3.93 5.98 -15.21
N LYS A 192 3.87 6.36 -13.93
CA LYS A 192 2.62 6.60 -13.21
C LYS A 192 1.84 7.77 -13.82
N LYS A 193 2.49 8.89 -14.08
CA LYS A 193 1.89 10.06 -14.75
C LYS A 193 1.38 9.74 -16.16
N GLU A 194 2.09 8.90 -16.90
CA GLU A 194 1.66 8.44 -18.23
C GLU A 194 0.36 7.63 -18.14
N VAL A 195 0.24 6.74 -17.13
CA VAL A 195 -0.99 5.95 -16.88
C VAL A 195 -2.14 6.85 -16.42
N GLU A 196 -1.89 7.82 -15.54
CA GLU A 196 -2.89 8.77 -15.08
C GLU A 196 -3.42 9.66 -16.24
N ALA A 197 -2.53 10.06 -17.17
CA ALA A 197 -2.90 10.92 -18.30
C ALA A 197 -3.61 10.17 -19.43
N LYS A 198 -3.26 8.91 -19.72
CA LYS A 198 -3.72 8.19 -20.92
C LYS A 198 -4.52 6.93 -20.62
N GLY A 199 -4.66 6.52 -19.37
CA GLY A 199 -5.41 5.34 -18.97
C GLY A 199 -4.92 4.07 -19.68
N ASP A 200 -5.84 3.37 -20.36
CA ASP A 200 -5.51 2.11 -21.05
C ASP A 200 -4.59 2.27 -22.27
N LYS A 201 -4.49 3.46 -22.84
CA LYS A 201 -3.59 3.79 -23.97
C LYS A 201 -2.17 4.15 -23.51
N ALA A 202 -1.91 4.16 -22.22
CA ALA A 202 -0.61 4.48 -21.64
C ALA A 202 0.47 3.45 -22.00
N VAL A 203 1.71 3.91 -22.12
CA VAL A 203 2.87 3.04 -22.27
C VAL A 203 3.19 2.43 -20.92
N LYS A 204 2.80 1.16 -20.74
CA LYS A 204 2.98 0.44 -19.46
C LYS A 204 4.40 -0.17 -19.37
N ILE A 205 4.97 -0.14 -18.17
CA ILE A 205 6.22 -0.86 -17.87
C ILE A 205 5.91 -2.33 -17.49
N PRO A 206 6.79 -3.29 -17.81
CA PRO A 206 6.54 -4.71 -17.60
C PRO A 206 6.41 -5.02 -16.09
N GLY A 207 5.25 -5.59 -15.70
CA GLY A 207 4.99 -5.95 -14.30
C GLY A 207 5.09 -4.79 -13.31
N ASN A 208 4.85 -3.55 -13.74
CA ASN A 208 5.06 -2.33 -12.97
C ASN A 208 6.48 -2.20 -12.38
N SER A 209 7.47 -2.83 -13.01
CA SER A 209 8.86 -2.87 -12.54
C SER A 209 9.80 -2.15 -13.51
N VAL A 210 10.40 -1.06 -13.06
CA VAL A 210 11.44 -0.32 -13.77
C VAL A 210 12.65 -1.22 -14.04
N LYS A 211 13.06 -2.04 -13.07
CA LYS A 211 14.15 -3.02 -13.23
C LYS A 211 13.87 -4.00 -14.38
N ALA A 212 12.65 -4.54 -14.47
CA ALA A 212 12.30 -5.45 -15.56
C ALA A 212 12.32 -4.76 -16.93
N MET A 213 11.95 -3.48 -16.98
CA MET A 213 12.08 -2.67 -18.20
C MET A 213 13.54 -2.44 -18.58
N LEU A 214 14.38 -2.04 -17.63
CA LEU A 214 15.81 -1.81 -17.86
C LEU A 214 16.53 -3.08 -18.34
N LEU A 215 16.23 -4.25 -17.74
CA LEU A 215 16.76 -5.53 -18.20
C LEU A 215 16.36 -5.90 -19.64
N LYS A 216 15.21 -5.43 -20.10
CA LYS A 216 14.81 -5.59 -21.50
C LYS A 216 15.52 -4.59 -22.42
N LEU A 217 15.77 -3.37 -21.94
CA LEU A 217 16.53 -2.36 -22.67
C LEU A 217 18.02 -2.70 -22.77
N ASP A 218 18.59 -3.35 -21.75
CA ASP A 218 19.98 -3.81 -21.72
C ASP A 218 20.32 -4.80 -22.86
N LYS A 219 19.30 -5.45 -23.42
CA LYS A 219 19.47 -6.35 -24.60
C LYS A 219 19.68 -5.59 -25.90
N ILE A 220 19.54 -4.27 -25.93
CA ILE A 220 19.82 -3.47 -27.13
C ILE A 220 21.31 -3.33 -27.27
N GLN A 221 21.87 -3.85 -28.36
CA GLN A 221 23.28 -3.79 -28.64
C GLN A 221 23.58 -2.78 -29.74
N MET A 222 24.72 -2.13 -29.64
CA MET A 222 25.28 -1.27 -30.67
C MET A 222 26.59 -1.83 -31.13
N ARG A 223 26.76 -1.96 -32.44
CA ARG A 223 28.01 -2.42 -33.04
C ARG A 223 28.55 -1.37 -34.00
N ARG A 224 29.87 -1.27 -34.06
CA ARG A 224 30.57 -0.43 -35.03
C ARG A 224 30.81 -1.23 -36.30
N VAL A 225 30.31 -0.74 -37.42
CA VAL A 225 30.56 -1.39 -38.72
C VAL A 225 31.94 -1.00 -39.21
N SER A 226 32.78 -2.02 -39.50
CA SER A 226 34.20 -1.85 -39.84
C SER A 226 34.44 -1.01 -41.11
N ILE A 227 33.55 -1.12 -42.10
CA ILE A 227 33.73 -0.53 -43.45
C ILE A 227 33.57 1.01 -43.41
N ASN A 228 32.65 1.54 -42.64
CA ASN A 228 32.37 2.99 -42.65
C ASN A 228 32.46 3.63 -41.26
N HIS A 229 32.94 2.90 -40.26
CA HIS A 229 33.04 3.32 -38.86
C HIS A 229 31.73 3.84 -38.22
N LYS A 230 30.58 3.55 -38.85
CA LYS A 230 29.29 3.97 -38.33
C LYS A 230 28.81 3.00 -37.23
N TRP A 231 28.14 3.57 -36.24
CA TRP A 231 27.44 2.80 -35.23
C TRP A 231 26.09 2.37 -35.77
N VAL A 232 25.80 1.09 -35.65
CA VAL A 232 24.51 0.49 -36.02
C VAL A 232 23.90 -0.12 -34.74
N VAL A 233 22.67 0.19 -34.50
CA VAL A 233 21.91 -0.40 -33.40
C VAL A 233 21.22 -1.65 -33.90
N ASP A 234 21.38 -2.75 -33.17
CA ASP A 234 20.72 -4.01 -33.49
C ASP A 234 19.18 -3.89 -33.32
N ALA A 235 18.44 -4.88 -33.84
CA ALA A 235 16.98 -4.82 -33.89
C ALA A 235 16.34 -4.45 -32.54
N VAL A 236 15.65 -3.31 -32.53
CA VAL A 236 14.91 -2.81 -31.37
C VAL A 236 13.42 -3.08 -31.56
N THR A 237 12.78 -3.65 -30.57
CA THR A 237 11.36 -3.93 -30.63
C THR A 237 10.51 -2.64 -30.55
N LYS A 238 9.31 -2.65 -31.12
CA LYS A 238 8.37 -1.53 -31.04
C LYS A 238 8.13 -1.06 -29.60
N THR A 239 8.04 -1.99 -28.67
CA THR A 239 7.85 -1.70 -27.24
C THR A 239 9.06 -1.00 -26.63
N GLN A 240 10.27 -1.46 -26.92
CA GLN A 240 11.51 -0.81 -26.46
C GLN A 240 11.63 0.61 -27.01
N LEU A 241 11.31 0.81 -28.30
CA LEU A 241 11.26 2.15 -28.90
C LEU A 241 10.28 3.08 -28.21
N LEU A 242 9.08 2.57 -27.85
CA LEU A 242 8.09 3.33 -27.09
C LEU A 242 8.61 3.73 -25.71
N TRP A 243 9.27 2.85 -24.98
CA TRP A 243 9.87 3.18 -23.69
C TRP A 243 10.96 4.24 -23.81
N LEU A 244 11.88 4.08 -24.76
CA LEU A 244 12.96 5.05 -25.02
C LEU A 244 12.41 6.44 -25.36
N LYS A 245 11.36 6.49 -26.18
CA LYS A 245 10.70 7.73 -26.56
C LYS A 245 9.94 8.39 -25.40
N THR A 246 9.19 7.60 -24.62
CA THR A 246 8.28 8.11 -23.59
C THR A 246 9.03 8.49 -22.32
N PHE A 247 9.89 7.63 -21.80
CA PHE A 247 10.55 7.81 -20.52
C PHE A 247 11.92 8.47 -20.60
N PHE A 248 12.66 8.23 -21.66
CA PHE A 248 14.01 8.77 -21.82
C PHE A 248 14.09 9.94 -22.79
N LYS A 249 13.01 10.27 -23.51
CA LYS A 249 12.95 11.35 -24.52
C LYS A 249 14.04 11.28 -25.58
N ILE A 250 14.57 10.09 -25.85
CA ILE A 250 15.67 9.89 -26.81
C ILE A 250 15.11 9.93 -28.24
N LYS A 251 15.08 11.13 -28.81
CA LYS A 251 14.65 11.36 -30.21
C LYS A 251 15.76 11.04 -31.25
N ALA A 252 17.01 11.20 -30.87
CA ALA A 252 18.15 11.10 -31.79
C ALA A 252 18.43 9.67 -32.27
N LEU A 253 18.30 8.69 -31.40
CA LEU A 253 18.47 7.26 -31.71
C LEU A 253 17.41 6.74 -32.72
N LEU A 254 16.26 7.37 -32.77
CA LEU A 254 15.14 6.94 -33.64
C LEU A 254 15.36 7.31 -35.10
N LYS A 255 16.14 8.37 -35.40
CA LYS A 255 16.46 8.77 -36.80
C LYS A 255 17.50 7.90 -37.48
N SER A 256 18.26 7.13 -36.68
CA SER A 256 19.31 6.22 -37.23
C SER A 256 18.82 4.77 -37.33
N ILE A 257 17.60 4.47 -36.84
CA ILE A 257 17.01 3.11 -36.80
C ILE A 257 15.86 2.98 -37.83
N CYS A 258 15.27 4.10 -38.27
CA CYS A 258 14.37 4.19 -39.40
C CYS A 258 15.14 4.68 -40.63
#